data_9059968fbd1fdb983e7fb46c1924ddf9
#
_entry.id   9059968fbd1fdb983e7fb46c1924ddf9
#
_cell.length_a   1.000
_cell.length_b   1.000
_cell.length_c   1.000
_cell.angle_alpha   90.00
_cell.angle_beta   90.00
_cell.angle_gamma   90.00
#
_symmetry.space_group_name_H-M   'P 1'
#
loop_
_entity.id
_entity.type
_entity.pdbx_description
1 polymer ?
#
loop_
_entity_poly.entity_id
_entity_poly.type
_entity_poly.pdbx_seq_one_letter_code
_entity_poly.pdbx_strand_id
1 'polypeptide(L)'
;MKRFALPFMLTVAVMTFSACAPSNSALTVQNAWARPARAGENGAAYFVIENGTASDDTLLSVSFDIATATEVHMSMMDGNGMMSMQMQETVNIPASKKVEFKAGGLHV
;
A
#
# COMPACT_ATOMS: atom_id res chain seq x y z
N MET A 1 1.67 52.10 -57.65
CA MET A 1 0.96 51.64 -56.42
C MET A 1 1.52 50.27 -56.04
N LYS A 2 2.37 50.25 -55.03
CA LYS A 2 2.96 49.00 -54.52
C LYS A 2 2.10 48.49 -53.39
N ARG A 3 1.46 47.32 -53.56
CA ARG A 3 0.70 46.65 -52.55
C ARG A 3 1.65 45.78 -51.72
N PHE A 4 1.91 46.19 -50.46
CA PHE A 4 2.60 45.38 -49.49
C PHE A 4 1.61 44.36 -48.91
N ALA A 5 1.82 43.09 -49.22
CA ALA A 5 1.14 41.99 -48.59
C ALA A 5 1.89 41.64 -47.28
N LEU A 6 1.23 41.83 -46.17
CA LEU A 6 1.73 41.46 -44.83
C LEU A 6 1.42 39.97 -44.60
N PRO A 7 2.37 39.12 -44.33
CA PRO A 7 2.07 37.72 -43.99
C PRO A 7 1.56 37.68 -42.54
N PHE A 8 0.34 37.21 -42.36
CA PHE A 8 -0.28 36.92 -41.08
C PHE A 8 0.33 35.63 -40.54
N MET A 9 1.27 35.75 -39.61
CA MET A 9 1.94 34.65 -38.95
C MET A 9 1.01 34.10 -37.85
N LEU A 10 0.34 32.98 -38.17
CA LEU A 10 -0.55 32.27 -37.24
C LEU A 10 0.30 31.51 -36.23
N THR A 11 0.49 32.08 -35.05
CA THR A 11 1.21 31.42 -33.96
C THR A 11 0.25 30.43 -33.29
N VAL A 12 0.44 29.13 -33.59
CA VAL A 12 -0.28 28.05 -32.90
C VAL A 12 0.35 27.85 -31.51
N ALA A 13 -0.31 28.34 -30.48
CA ALA A 13 0.08 28.07 -29.10
C ALA A 13 -0.32 26.63 -28.75
N VAL A 14 0.64 25.74 -28.72
CA VAL A 14 0.45 24.36 -28.22
C VAL A 14 0.34 24.43 -26.70
N MET A 15 -0.90 24.37 -26.17
CA MET A 15 -1.13 24.19 -24.74
C MET A 15 -0.85 22.72 -24.40
N THR A 16 0.29 22.46 -23.81
CA THR A 16 0.58 21.15 -23.18
C THR A 16 -0.24 21.04 -21.90
N PHE A 17 -1.35 20.33 -21.96
CA PHE A 17 -2.04 19.88 -20.76
C PHE A 17 -1.15 18.85 -20.05
N SER A 18 -0.47 19.31 -19.01
CA SER A 18 0.14 18.40 -18.05
C SER A 18 -1.00 17.74 -17.27
N ALA A 19 -1.38 16.53 -17.67
CA ALA A 19 -2.33 15.73 -16.92
C ALA A 19 -1.60 15.30 -15.64
N CYS A 20 -1.90 15.97 -14.51
CA CYS A 20 -1.60 15.46 -13.19
C CYS A 20 -2.41 14.18 -13.02
N ALA A 21 -1.76 13.01 -13.07
CA ALA A 21 -2.37 11.76 -12.62
C ALA A 21 -2.83 11.97 -11.17
N PRO A 22 -4.07 11.56 -10.79
CA PRO A 22 -4.52 11.67 -9.42
C PRO A 22 -3.58 10.87 -8.53
N SER A 23 -2.76 11.55 -7.73
CA SER A 23 -2.02 10.92 -6.67
C SER A 23 -3.06 10.40 -5.68
N ASN A 24 -3.08 9.08 -5.45
CA ASN A 24 -3.90 8.48 -4.41
C ASN A 24 -3.31 8.93 -3.06
N SER A 25 -3.83 10.03 -2.52
CA SER A 25 -3.37 10.63 -1.26
C SER A 25 -3.97 9.97 -0.02
N ALA A 26 -4.44 8.73 -0.15
CA ALA A 26 -5.09 7.98 0.91
C ALA A 26 -4.25 6.76 1.34
N LEU A 27 -4.51 6.32 2.55
CA LEU A 27 -4.07 5.02 3.05
C LEU A 27 -5.17 4.02 2.73
N THR A 28 -4.84 2.95 2.01
CA THR A 28 -5.82 1.95 1.56
C THR A 28 -5.37 0.55 1.91
N VAL A 29 -6.35 -0.33 2.15
CA VAL A 29 -6.12 -1.77 2.33
C VAL A 29 -6.71 -2.51 1.13
N GLN A 30 -5.91 -3.38 0.53
CA GLN A 30 -6.27 -4.09 -0.70
C GLN A 30 -6.03 -5.58 -0.55
N ASN A 31 -6.76 -6.38 -1.36
CA ASN A 31 -6.55 -7.81 -1.50
C ASN A 31 -6.60 -8.57 -0.17
N ALA A 32 -7.47 -8.14 0.75
CA ALA A 32 -7.62 -8.79 2.04
C ALA A 32 -8.27 -10.16 1.90
N TRP A 33 -7.69 -11.18 2.53
CA TRP A 33 -8.24 -12.51 2.62
C TRP A 33 -7.76 -13.21 3.88
N ALA A 34 -8.49 -14.20 4.34
CA ALA A 34 -8.15 -14.99 5.51
C ALA A 34 -8.15 -16.47 5.18
N ARG A 35 -7.22 -17.19 5.77
CA ARG A 35 -7.20 -18.65 5.72
C ARG A 35 -8.31 -19.18 6.64
N PRO A 36 -9.16 -20.12 6.16
CA PRO A 36 -10.15 -20.75 7.01
C PRO A 36 -9.54 -21.42 8.24
N ALA A 37 -10.19 -21.25 9.39
CA ALA A 37 -9.87 -21.92 10.63
C ALA A 37 -11.16 -22.37 11.30
N ARG A 38 -11.09 -23.45 12.11
CA ARG A 38 -12.20 -23.90 12.93
C ARG A 38 -12.20 -23.15 14.26
N ALA A 39 -13.31 -23.21 14.96
CA ALA A 39 -13.39 -22.67 16.29
C ALA A 39 -12.32 -23.30 17.22
N GLY A 40 -11.59 -22.46 17.93
CA GLY A 40 -10.48 -22.88 18.81
C GLY A 40 -9.14 -23.10 18.09
N GLU A 41 -9.07 -22.93 16.78
CA GLU A 41 -7.83 -23.00 16.00
C GLU A 41 -7.31 -21.61 15.61
N ASN A 42 -6.02 -21.54 15.34
CA ASN A 42 -5.40 -20.32 14.79
C ASN A 42 -5.69 -20.19 13.30
N GLY A 43 -6.16 -19.03 12.90
CA GLY A 43 -6.25 -18.60 11.51
C GLY A 43 -5.10 -17.69 11.14
N ALA A 44 -5.16 -17.17 9.92
CA ALA A 44 -4.26 -16.12 9.46
C ALA A 44 -4.98 -15.21 8.48
N ALA A 45 -4.66 -13.93 8.50
CA ALA A 45 -5.16 -12.96 7.53
C ALA A 45 -4.01 -12.24 6.84
N TYR A 46 -4.25 -11.88 5.61
CA TYR A 46 -3.28 -11.29 4.69
C TYR A 46 -3.93 -10.16 3.90
N PHE A 47 -3.18 -9.12 3.66
CA PHE A 47 -3.63 -7.94 2.91
C PHE A 47 -2.42 -7.08 2.51
N VAL A 48 -2.66 -6.10 1.68
CA VAL A 48 -1.68 -5.07 1.32
C VAL A 48 -2.16 -3.74 1.84
N ILE A 49 -1.31 -3.05 2.60
CA ILE A 49 -1.53 -1.64 2.97
C ILE A 49 -0.74 -0.79 1.98
N GLU A 50 -1.42 0.09 1.27
CA GLU A 50 -0.81 1.09 0.42
C GLU A 50 -0.93 2.46 1.07
N ASN A 51 0.22 3.07 1.37
CA ASN A 51 0.28 4.44 1.85
C ASN A 51 0.51 5.38 0.67
N GLY A 52 -0.58 5.91 0.12
CA GLY A 52 -0.54 6.91 -0.96
C GLY A 52 -0.24 8.32 -0.48
N THR A 53 0.01 8.52 0.82
CA THR A 53 0.29 9.83 1.40
C THR A 53 1.78 10.17 1.37
N ALA A 54 2.12 11.43 1.58
CA ALA A 54 3.50 11.91 1.67
C ALA A 54 4.11 11.75 3.08
N SER A 55 3.40 11.16 4.03
CA SER A 55 3.84 10.97 5.41
C SER A 55 3.88 9.50 5.79
N ASP A 56 4.86 9.14 6.61
CA ASP A 56 4.90 7.81 7.23
C ASP A 56 3.69 7.63 8.15
N ASP A 57 3.21 6.40 8.24
CA ASP A 57 2.14 6.00 9.14
C ASP A 57 2.53 4.71 9.88
N THR A 58 1.73 4.30 10.84
CA THR A 58 2.00 3.12 11.65
C THR A 58 0.72 2.34 11.87
N LEU A 59 0.73 1.05 11.56
CA LEU A 59 -0.32 0.12 11.97
C LEU A 59 -0.16 -0.18 13.46
N LEU A 60 -1.14 0.20 14.25
CA LEU A 60 -1.13 0.05 15.71
C LEU A 60 -1.78 -1.26 16.19
N SER A 61 -2.82 -1.71 15.50
CA SER A 61 -3.53 -2.94 15.86
C SER A 61 -4.40 -3.43 14.70
N VAL A 62 -4.77 -4.70 14.80
CA VAL A 62 -5.80 -5.33 13.97
C VAL A 62 -6.82 -5.96 14.91
N SER A 63 -8.09 -5.89 14.56
CA SER A 63 -9.17 -6.51 15.32
C SER A 63 -10.10 -7.32 14.43
N PHE A 64 -10.69 -8.35 14.98
CA PHE A 64 -11.68 -9.19 14.31
C PHE A 64 -12.70 -9.70 15.33
N ASP A 65 -13.97 -9.38 15.12
CA ASP A 65 -15.03 -9.54 16.13
C ASP A 65 -15.24 -10.98 16.62
N ILE A 66 -14.94 -11.96 15.80
CA ILE A 66 -15.10 -13.38 16.16
C ILE A 66 -13.81 -14.03 16.67
N ALA A 67 -12.71 -13.33 16.69
CA ALA A 67 -11.43 -13.82 17.21
C ALA A 67 -11.29 -13.48 18.71
N THR A 68 -10.77 -14.41 19.49
CA THR A 68 -10.44 -14.16 20.90
C THR A 68 -9.29 -13.19 21.04
N ALA A 69 -8.31 -13.28 20.13
CA ALA A 69 -7.17 -12.37 20.03
C ALA A 69 -6.74 -12.23 18.57
N THR A 70 -6.20 -11.07 18.23
CA THR A 70 -5.57 -10.81 16.94
C THR A 70 -4.20 -10.21 17.19
N GLU A 71 -3.18 -10.77 16.57
CA GLU A 71 -1.80 -10.35 16.74
C GLU A 71 -1.11 -10.28 15.39
N VAL A 72 -0.26 -9.30 15.20
CA VAL A 72 0.59 -9.23 14.01
C VAL A 72 1.89 -9.96 14.30
N HIS A 73 2.24 -10.88 13.42
CA HIS A 73 3.46 -11.66 13.50
C HIS A 73 4.31 -11.49 12.24
N MET A 74 5.62 -11.59 12.40
CA MET A 74 6.58 -11.72 11.32
C MET A 74 7.19 -13.12 11.37
N SER A 75 7.06 -13.87 10.28
CA SER A 75 7.80 -15.11 10.10
C SER A 75 9.25 -14.80 9.73
N MET A 76 10.17 -15.42 10.44
CA MET A 76 11.61 -15.26 10.21
C MET A 76 12.26 -16.64 10.08
N MET A 77 13.25 -16.74 9.22
CA MET A 77 14.10 -17.92 9.10
C MET A 77 15.46 -17.60 9.69
N ASP A 78 15.91 -18.42 10.64
CA ASP A 78 17.24 -18.27 11.23
C ASP A 78 18.34 -18.81 10.30
N GLY A 79 19.61 -18.63 10.69
CA GLY A 79 20.77 -19.12 9.95
C GLY A 79 20.86 -20.63 9.81
N ASN A 80 20.06 -21.41 10.56
CA ASN A 80 19.98 -22.87 10.53
C ASN A 80 18.78 -23.38 9.72
N GLY A 81 18.01 -22.49 9.11
CA GLY A 81 16.80 -22.82 8.35
C GLY A 81 15.56 -23.07 9.20
N MET A 82 15.58 -22.75 10.49
CA MET A 82 14.42 -22.86 11.37
C MET A 82 13.53 -21.63 11.26
N MET A 83 12.23 -21.86 11.07
CA MET A 83 11.22 -20.81 11.07
C MET A 83 10.84 -20.44 12.50
N SER A 84 10.82 -19.14 12.80
CA SER A 84 10.30 -18.56 14.03
C SER A 84 9.32 -17.46 13.70
N MET A 85 8.41 -17.16 14.63
CA MET A 85 7.46 -16.05 14.53
C MET A 85 7.73 -15.07 15.64
N GLN A 86 7.81 -13.78 15.29
CA GLN A 86 7.91 -12.70 16.26
C GLN A 86 6.69 -11.82 16.18
N MET A 87 6.08 -11.58 17.34
CA MET A 87 4.98 -10.61 17.47
C MET A 87 5.51 -9.20 17.17
N GLN A 88 4.73 -8.47 16.39
CA GLN A 88 5.00 -7.07 16.05
C GLN A 88 3.96 -6.21 16.80
N GLU A 89 4.39 -5.42 17.74
CA GLU A 89 3.49 -4.49 18.44
C GLU A 89 2.96 -3.42 17.49
N THR A 90 3.79 -2.98 16.58
CA THR A 90 3.46 -2.01 15.53
C THR A 90 4.13 -2.37 14.22
N VAL A 91 3.57 -1.91 13.11
CA VAL A 91 4.19 -2.04 11.78
C VAL A 91 4.28 -0.67 11.13
N ASN A 92 5.49 -0.27 10.77
CA ASN A 92 5.69 0.99 10.04
C ASN A 92 5.18 0.89 8.60
N ILE A 93 4.43 1.90 8.17
CA ILE A 93 3.87 2.02 6.82
C ILE A 93 4.47 3.27 6.17
N PRO A 94 5.63 3.17 5.52
CA PRO A 94 6.34 4.33 5.00
C PRO A 94 5.54 5.10 3.94
N ALA A 95 5.76 6.40 3.88
CA ALA A 95 5.18 7.29 2.87
C ALA A 95 5.40 6.76 1.45
N SER A 96 4.38 6.78 0.63
CA SER A 96 4.41 6.38 -0.78
C SER A 96 4.85 4.92 -1.01
N LYS A 97 4.69 4.05 -0.02
CA LYS A 97 5.08 2.63 -0.05
C LYS A 97 3.90 1.71 0.20
N LYS A 98 4.12 0.44 -0.13
CA LYS A 98 3.23 -0.67 0.20
C LYS A 98 3.88 -1.57 1.24
N VAL A 99 3.07 -2.06 2.18
CA VAL A 99 3.44 -3.11 3.12
C VAL A 99 2.55 -4.30 2.86
N GLU A 100 3.14 -5.44 2.55
CA GLU A 100 2.44 -6.66 2.19
C GLU A 100 2.45 -7.64 3.36
N PHE A 101 1.26 -8.07 3.75
CA PHE A 101 1.02 -9.18 4.67
C PHE A 101 0.78 -10.43 3.84
N LYS A 102 1.69 -11.40 3.94
CA LYS A 102 1.70 -12.62 3.15
C LYS A 102 2.22 -13.82 3.91
N ALA A 103 1.89 -15.00 3.44
CA ALA A 103 2.44 -16.24 3.99
C ALA A 103 3.98 -16.23 3.94
N GLY A 104 4.60 -16.58 5.06
CA GLY A 104 6.06 -16.53 5.21
C GLY A 104 6.65 -15.16 5.51
N GLY A 105 5.82 -14.14 5.67
CA GLY A 105 6.20 -12.78 6.06
C GLY A 105 5.33 -12.25 7.19
N LEU A 106 4.95 -10.96 7.10
CA LEU A 106 3.96 -10.37 7.98
C LEU A 106 2.59 -11.04 7.80
N HIS A 107 1.91 -11.31 8.91
CA HIS A 107 0.55 -11.85 8.93
C HIS A 107 -0.17 -11.51 10.24
N VAL A 108 -1.47 -11.58 10.23
CA VAL A 108 -2.34 -11.46 11.41
C VAL A 108 -2.84 -12.82 11.82
#